data_6b7ea5cb0f2aad15678d1a2c3160be23
#
_entry.id   6b7ea5cb0f2aad15678d1a2c3160be23
#
_cell.length_a   1.000
_cell.length_b   1.000
_cell.length_c   1.000
_cell.angle_alpha   90.00
_cell.angle_beta   90.00
_cell.angle_gamma   90.00
#
_symmetry.space_group_name_H-M   'P 1'
#
loop_
_entity.id
_entity.type
_entity.pdbx_description
1 polymer ?
#
loop_
_entity_poly.entity_id
_entity_poly.type
_entity_poly.pdbx_seq_one_letter_code
_entity_poly.pdbx_strand_id
1 'polypeptide(L)'
;MIDKARSKAEEMGKLQNSILKGKGNIAGFIGEQIALECLGGTWDNTYSHDIVLPNGKKVDVKTKQTSVAPLPDYDCSVANFNTKQACDTYAFVRVKNDFTVGWYLGSMNKKEYLEKAIFMKKGDVDPSNNYTVRADCYNLKIKQLYV
;
A
#
# COMPACT_ATOMS: atom_id res chain seq x y z
N MET A 1 -4.28 -10.43 14.59
CA MET A 1 -3.59 -9.75 13.47
C MET A 1 -3.34 -8.27 13.72
N ILE A 2 -4.35 -7.50 14.14
CA ILE A 2 -4.19 -6.06 14.39
C ILE A 2 -3.15 -5.78 15.48
N ASP A 3 -3.19 -6.51 16.60
CA ASP A 3 -2.23 -6.33 17.70
C ASP A 3 -0.81 -6.65 17.26
N LYS A 4 -0.65 -7.69 16.46
CA LYS A 4 0.65 -8.10 15.92
C LYS A 4 1.19 -7.07 14.93
N ALA A 5 0.34 -6.54 14.06
CA ALA A 5 0.70 -5.49 13.11
C ALA A 5 1.08 -4.20 13.84
N ARG A 6 0.35 -3.86 14.89
CA ARG A 6 0.63 -2.70 15.74
C ARG A 6 2.00 -2.80 16.42
N SER A 7 2.28 -3.94 17.05
CA SER A 7 3.57 -4.18 17.71
C SER A 7 4.71 -4.09 16.70
N LYS A 8 4.53 -4.68 15.53
CA LYS A 8 5.51 -4.64 14.45
C LYS A 8 5.73 -3.21 13.96
N ALA A 9 4.66 -2.43 13.81
CA ALA A 9 4.74 -1.03 13.39
C ALA A 9 5.52 -0.18 14.39
N GLU A 10 5.31 -0.34 15.68
CA GLU A 10 6.04 0.37 16.72
C GLU A 10 7.53 0.05 16.68
N GLU A 11 7.88 -1.23 16.58
CA GLU A 11 9.25 -1.70 16.48
C GLU A 11 9.95 -1.17 15.23
N MET A 12 9.27 -1.25 14.09
CA MET A 12 9.83 -0.79 12.82
C MET A 12 9.95 0.73 12.77
N GLY A 13 9.05 1.46 13.39
CA GLY A 13 9.13 2.92 13.50
C GLY A 13 10.41 3.38 14.19
N LYS A 14 10.78 2.73 15.29
CA LYS A 14 12.02 3.01 16.01
C LYS A 14 13.24 2.68 15.16
N LEU A 15 13.25 1.53 14.52
CA LEU A 15 14.33 1.10 13.65
C LEU A 15 14.49 2.04 12.46
N GLN A 16 13.40 2.44 11.86
CA GLN A 16 13.37 3.34 10.73
C GLN A 16 13.99 4.70 11.06
N ASN A 17 13.66 5.27 12.20
CA ASN A 17 14.23 6.52 12.66
C ASN A 17 15.74 6.43 12.83
N SER A 18 16.23 5.30 13.31
CA SER A 18 17.66 5.05 13.48
C SER A 18 18.38 4.94 12.13
N ILE A 19 17.78 4.23 11.17
CA ILE A 19 18.42 3.91 9.90
C ILE A 19 18.34 5.07 8.91
N LEU A 20 17.16 5.66 8.74
CA LEU A 20 16.90 6.64 7.67
C LEU A 20 17.02 8.08 8.12
N LYS A 21 17.08 8.34 9.41
CA LYS A 21 17.24 9.70 9.99
C LYS A 21 16.27 10.71 9.36
N GLY A 22 15.01 10.34 9.20
CA GLY A 22 13.97 11.19 8.64
C GLY A 22 13.96 11.33 7.13
N LYS A 23 14.83 10.63 6.40
CA LYS A 23 14.87 10.71 4.93
C LYS A 23 13.91 9.76 4.25
N GLY A 24 13.39 8.77 4.95
CA GLY A 24 12.55 7.75 4.38
C GLY A 24 11.08 7.99 4.62
N ASN A 25 10.26 7.19 3.96
CA ASN A 25 8.84 7.11 4.20
C ASN A 25 8.59 6.05 5.27
N ILE A 26 8.47 6.47 6.52
CA ILE A 26 8.24 5.56 7.66
C ILE A 26 6.96 4.75 7.45
N ALA A 27 5.88 5.40 7.02
CA ALA A 27 4.62 4.72 6.76
C ALA A 27 4.78 3.63 5.68
N GLY A 28 5.51 3.93 4.61
CA GLY A 28 5.78 2.96 3.54
C GLY A 28 6.53 1.74 4.05
N PHE A 29 7.55 1.95 4.85
CA PHE A 29 8.32 0.85 5.44
C PHE A 29 7.46 -0.01 6.36
N ILE A 30 6.67 0.62 7.24
CA ILE A 30 5.75 -0.10 8.12
C ILE A 30 4.74 -0.90 7.31
N GLY A 31 4.19 -0.30 6.25
CA GLY A 31 3.26 -0.97 5.35
C GLY A 31 3.85 -2.22 4.71
N GLU A 32 5.10 -2.14 4.26
CA GLU A 32 5.81 -3.29 3.71
C GLU A 32 5.96 -4.41 4.74
N GLN A 33 6.28 -4.07 5.98
CA GLN A 33 6.42 -5.07 7.04
C GLN A 33 5.08 -5.72 7.40
N ILE A 34 4.00 -4.95 7.42
CA ILE A 34 2.65 -5.48 7.65
C ILE A 34 2.26 -6.44 6.51
N ALA A 35 2.48 -6.05 5.27
CA ALA A 35 2.19 -6.90 4.12
C ALA A 35 3.03 -8.17 4.14
N LEU A 36 4.31 -8.07 4.49
CA LEU A 36 5.20 -9.22 4.62
C LEU A 36 4.67 -10.21 5.66
N GLU A 37 4.21 -9.72 6.79
CA GLU A 37 3.61 -10.54 7.86
C GLU A 37 2.39 -11.31 7.36
N CYS A 38 1.55 -10.65 6.56
CA CYS A 38 0.30 -11.25 6.06
C CYS A 38 0.51 -12.17 4.87
N LEU A 39 1.45 -11.85 3.99
CA LEU A 39 1.66 -12.58 2.73
C LEU A 39 2.72 -13.67 2.84
N GLY A 40 3.66 -13.53 3.76
CA GLY A 40 4.86 -14.35 3.79
C GLY A 40 5.86 -13.94 2.71
N GLY A 41 6.89 -14.73 2.51
CA GLY A 41 7.92 -14.43 1.53
C GLY A 41 9.10 -13.69 2.12
N THR A 42 9.85 -13.00 1.28
CA THR A 42 11.09 -12.32 1.66
C THR A 42 10.99 -10.84 1.30
N TRP A 43 11.37 -9.97 2.22
CA TRP A 43 11.47 -8.55 1.98
C TRP A 43 12.68 -8.27 1.07
N ASP A 44 12.44 -7.53 -0.03
CA ASP A 44 13.47 -7.22 -1.02
C ASP A 44 13.21 -5.82 -1.57
N ASN A 45 13.60 -4.82 -0.83
CA ASN A 45 13.26 -3.41 -1.10
C ASN A 45 13.99 -2.89 -2.34
N THR A 46 13.30 -2.96 -3.48
CA THR A 46 13.78 -2.41 -4.75
C THR A 46 12.78 -1.38 -5.30
N TYR A 47 13.17 -0.66 -6.35
CA TYR A 47 12.26 0.25 -7.04
C TYR A 47 11.04 -0.48 -7.60
N SER A 48 11.23 -1.70 -8.11
CA SER A 48 10.19 -2.43 -8.83
C SER A 48 9.27 -3.24 -7.93
N HIS A 49 9.76 -3.68 -6.76
CA HIS A 49 8.99 -4.49 -5.83
C HIS A 49 9.58 -4.44 -4.42
N ASP A 50 8.80 -4.84 -3.46
CA ASP A 50 9.15 -4.79 -2.04
C ASP A 50 9.27 -6.18 -1.41
N ILE A 51 8.53 -7.16 -1.93
CA ILE A 51 8.43 -8.51 -1.40
C ILE A 51 8.50 -9.51 -2.53
N VAL A 52 9.22 -10.62 -2.29
CA VAL A 52 9.20 -11.80 -3.18
C VAL A 52 8.47 -12.92 -2.43
N LEU A 53 7.36 -13.39 -2.99
CA LEU A 53 6.57 -14.47 -2.42
C LEU A 53 7.28 -15.82 -2.57
N PRO A 54 6.89 -16.85 -1.79
CA PRO A 54 7.47 -18.19 -1.93
C PRO A 54 7.35 -18.78 -3.36
N ASN A 55 6.33 -18.38 -4.11
CA ASN A 55 6.15 -18.82 -5.50
C ASN A 55 6.94 -17.99 -6.52
N GLY A 56 7.77 -17.05 -6.06
CA GLY A 56 8.59 -16.18 -6.91
C GLY A 56 7.91 -14.92 -7.41
N LYS A 57 6.63 -14.74 -7.17
CA LYS A 57 5.92 -13.52 -7.57
C LYS A 57 6.42 -12.31 -6.80
N LYS A 58 6.55 -11.19 -7.49
CA LYS A 58 7.03 -9.92 -6.94
C LYS A 58 5.87 -9.02 -6.59
N VAL A 59 5.86 -8.53 -5.37
CA VAL A 59 4.78 -7.69 -4.82
C VAL A 59 5.31 -6.28 -4.57
N ASP A 60 4.59 -5.29 -5.07
CA ASP A 60 4.81 -3.90 -4.71
C ASP A 60 3.74 -3.49 -3.70
N VAL A 61 4.17 -2.98 -2.56
CA VAL A 61 3.27 -2.59 -1.47
C VAL A 61 2.97 -1.10 -1.56
N LYS A 62 1.68 -0.79 -1.64
CA LYS A 62 1.20 0.59 -1.65
C LYS A 62 0.63 0.93 -0.28
N THR A 63 1.22 1.90 0.39
CA THR A 63 0.83 2.30 1.74
C THR A 63 0.26 3.71 1.73
N LYS A 64 -0.86 3.88 2.42
CA LYS A 64 -1.48 5.18 2.63
C LYS A 64 -1.58 5.47 4.12
N GLN A 65 -1.12 6.67 4.52
CA GLN A 65 -1.38 7.16 5.87
C GLN A 65 -2.82 7.65 5.99
N THR A 66 -3.44 7.41 7.14
CA THR A 66 -4.83 7.77 7.37
C THR A 66 -5.05 8.16 8.84
N SER A 67 -6.04 9.02 9.07
CA SER A 67 -6.48 9.38 10.41
C SER A 67 -7.60 8.49 10.96
N VAL A 68 -8.24 7.72 10.07
CA VAL A 68 -9.41 6.88 10.42
C VAL A 68 -9.22 5.46 9.91
N ALA A 69 -9.97 4.52 10.50
CA ALA A 69 -9.98 3.14 10.04
C ALA A 69 -10.54 3.06 8.61
N PRO A 70 -10.00 2.15 7.77
CA PRO A 70 -10.49 2.00 6.41
C PRO A 70 -11.89 1.42 6.35
N LEU A 71 -12.67 1.88 5.36
CA LEU A 71 -13.99 1.35 5.05
C LEU A 71 -13.96 0.66 3.68
N PRO A 72 -14.84 -0.34 3.43
CA PRO A 72 -14.82 -1.09 2.17
C PRO A 72 -14.95 -0.24 0.90
N ASP A 73 -15.64 0.89 0.98
CA ASP A 73 -15.86 1.79 -0.16
C ASP A 73 -14.76 2.83 -0.35
N TYR A 74 -13.76 2.86 0.53
CA TYR A 74 -12.61 3.72 0.31
C TYR A 74 -11.76 3.21 -0.85
N ASP A 75 -11.03 4.11 -1.49
CA ASP A 75 -10.25 3.80 -2.67
C ASP A 75 -8.82 3.36 -2.34
N CYS A 76 -8.33 2.41 -3.12
CA CYS A 76 -6.92 2.18 -3.32
C CYS A 76 -6.49 2.91 -4.59
N SER A 77 -5.28 3.43 -4.61
CA SER A 77 -4.78 4.20 -5.75
C SER A 77 -3.37 3.79 -6.12
N VAL A 78 -3.12 3.68 -7.43
CA VAL A 78 -1.78 3.49 -7.99
C VAL A 78 -1.54 4.63 -8.96
N ALA A 79 -0.48 5.41 -8.70
CA ALA A 79 -0.12 6.52 -9.59
C ALA A 79 0.30 5.98 -10.96
N ASN A 80 -0.06 6.69 -12.02
CA ASN A 80 0.22 6.26 -13.39
C ASN A 80 1.71 5.98 -13.62
N PHE A 81 2.59 6.83 -13.10
CA PHE A 81 4.03 6.62 -13.27
C PHE A 81 4.54 5.35 -12.57
N ASN A 82 3.86 4.86 -11.53
CA ASN A 82 4.23 3.63 -10.84
C ASN A 82 3.78 2.37 -11.58
N THR A 83 2.92 2.47 -12.58
CA THR A 83 2.49 1.30 -13.37
C THR A 83 3.63 0.71 -14.21
N LYS A 84 4.73 1.42 -14.36
CA LYS A 84 5.92 0.94 -15.08
C LYS A 84 6.81 0.05 -14.23
N GLN A 85 6.56 -0.07 -12.93
CA GLN A 85 7.32 -0.95 -12.06
C GLN A 85 7.12 -2.41 -12.47
N ALA A 86 8.20 -3.20 -12.41
CA ALA A 86 8.18 -4.59 -12.85
C ALA A 86 7.75 -5.55 -11.73
N CYS A 87 6.57 -5.33 -11.18
CA CYS A 87 5.96 -6.21 -10.18
C CYS A 87 4.82 -7.01 -10.79
N ASP A 88 4.45 -8.12 -10.13
CA ASP A 88 3.35 -8.98 -10.57
C ASP A 88 2.04 -8.66 -9.85
N THR A 89 2.14 -8.13 -8.65
CA THR A 89 0.99 -7.95 -7.74
C THR A 89 1.15 -6.64 -6.97
N TYR A 90 0.04 -5.97 -6.73
CA TYR A 90 -0.04 -4.86 -5.80
C TYR A 90 -0.67 -5.35 -4.49
N ALA A 91 -0.09 -4.97 -3.36
CA ALA A 91 -0.67 -5.16 -2.04
C ALA A 91 -0.91 -3.79 -1.41
N PHE A 92 -2.00 -3.64 -0.69
CA PHE A 92 -2.42 -2.36 -0.16
C PHE A 92 -2.52 -2.40 1.36
N VAL A 93 -1.96 -1.38 2.00
CA VAL A 93 -1.92 -1.23 3.45
C VAL A 93 -2.28 0.21 3.79
N ARG A 94 -3.00 0.40 4.88
CA ARG A 94 -3.17 1.72 5.48
C ARG A 94 -2.51 1.73 6.85
N VAL A 95 -1.87 2.84 7.18
CA VAL A 95 -1.19 3.04 8.46
C VAL A 95 -1.72 4.32 9.09
N LYS A 96 -2.09 4.24 10.36
CA LYS A 96 -2.58 5.41 11.08
C LYS A 96 -1.46 6.44 11.22
N ASN A 97 -1.81 7.73 11.18
CA ASN A 97 -0.84 8.83 11.17
C ASN A 97 0.12 8.82 12.37
N ASP A 98 -0.30 8.30 13.52
CA ASP A 98 0.53 8.17 14.71
C ASP A 98 1.33 6.87 14.78
N PHE A 99 1.24 6.01 13.73
CA PHE A 99 1.94 4.73 13.62
C PHE A 99 1.59 3.70 14.70
N THR A 100 0.42 3.83 15.33
CA THR A 100 -0.03 2.89 16.37
C THR A 100 -0.80 1.70 15.81
N VAL A 101 -1.41 1.86 14.63
CA VAL A 101 -2.26 0.83 14.00
C VAL A 101 -1.99 0.81 12.49
N GLY A 102 -1.98 -0.38 11.92
CA GLY A 102 -1.96 -0.57 10.48
C GLY A 102 -2.96 -1.65 10.08
N TRP A 103 -3.44 -1.57 8.84
CA TRP A 103 -4.43 -2.49 8.29
C TRP A 103 -3.94 -3.03 6.96
N TYR A 104 -3.87 -4.35 6.86
CA TYR A 104 -3.67 -5.01 5.57
C TYR A 104 -5.02 -5.08 4.87
N LEU A 105 -5.13 -4.48 3.68
CA LEU A 105 -6.40 -4.35 2.98
C LEU A 105 -6.64 -5.49 1.98
N GLY A 106 -5.58 -6.05 1.43
CA GLY A 106 -5.66 -7.09 0.43
C GLY A 106 -4.71 -6.84 -0.72
N SER A 107 -4.79 -7.68 -1.73
CA SER A 107 -3.92 -7.63 -2.90
C SER A 107 -4.68 -7.93 -4.17
N MET A 108 -4.06 -7.59 -5.31
CA MET A 108 -4.58 -7.93 -6.62
C MET A 108 -3.43 -8.02 -7.61
N ASN A 109 -3.49 -8.99 -8.52
CA ASN A 109 -2.57 -9.08 -9.63
C ASN A 109 -2.56 -7.75 -10.39
N LYS A 110 -1.40 -7.28 -10.78
CA LYS A 110 -1.23 -5.98 -11.44
C LYS A 110 -2.09 -5.86 -12.70
N LYS A 111 -2.09 -6.90 -13.54
CA LYS A 111 -2.88 -6.91 -14.77
C LYS A 111 -4.37 -6.76 -14.48
N GLU A 112 -4.88 -7.52 -13.52
CA GLU A 112 -6.28 -7.45 -13.11
C GLU A 112 -6.62 -6.09 -12.52
N TYR A 113 -5.75 -5.55 -11.68
CA TYR A 113 -5.93 -4.23 -11.08
C TYR A 113 -6.10 -3.15 -12.15
N LEU A 114 -5.20 -3.11 -13.13
CA LEU A 114 -5.23 -2.11 -14.18
C LEU A 114 -6.42 -2.26 -15.12
N GLU A 115 -6.95 -3.49 -15.29
CA GLU A 115 -8.15 -3.73 -16.08
C GLU A 115 -9.43 -3.27 -15.36
N LYS A 116 -9.50 -3.43 -14.05
CA LYS A 116 -10.70 -3.13 -13.25
C LYS A 116 -10.72 -1.71 -12.67
N ALA A 117 -9.55 -1.11 -12.46
CA ALA A 117 -9.44 0.20 -11.84
C ALA A 117 -9.96 1.30 -12.77
N ILE A 118 -10.46 2.38 -12.16
CA ILE A 118 -10.91 3.57 -12.87
C ILE A 118 -9.74 4.54 -13.00
N PHE A 119 -9.42 4.92 -14.23
CA PHE A 119 -8.38 5.91 -14.49
C PHE A 119 -8.93 7.32 -14.24
N MET A 120 -8.18 8.12 -13.48
CA MET A 120 -8.52 9.52 -13.20
C MET A 120 -7.31 10.41 -13.50
N LYS A 121 -7.57 11.52 -14.18
CA LYS A 121 -6.53 12.51 -14.52
C LYS A 121 -6.38 13.53 -13.40
N LYS A 122 -5.16 14.07 -13.30
CA LYS A 122 -4.88 15.20 -12.41
C LYS A 122 -5.91 16.32 -12.68
N GLY A 123 -6.53 16.81 -11.62
CA GLY A 123 -7.55 17.85 -11.68
C GLY A 123 -8.98 17.33 -11.74
N ASP A 124 -9.19 16.03 -12.02
CA ASP A 124 -10.52 15.43 -11.96
C ASP A 124 -11.03 15.43 -10.51
N VAL A 125 -12.34 15.57 -10.35
CA VAL A 125 -13.01 15.48 -9.05
C VAL A 125 -13.69 14.12 -8.96
N ASP A 126 -13.35 13.34 -7.94
CA ASP A 126 -14.00 12.05 -7.68
C ASP A 126 -15.42 12.32 -7.18
N PRO A 127 -16.47 11.89 -7.91
CA PRO A 127 -17.85 12.16 -7.51
C PRO A 127 -18.27 11.45 -6.21
N SER A 128 -17.55 10.40 -5.82
CA SER A 128 -17.89 9.65 -4.62
C SER A 128 -17.47 10.35 -3.32
N ASN A 129 -16.47 11.21 -3.36
CA ASN A 129 -15.91 11.84 -2.15
C ASN A 129 -15.46 13.30 -2.34
N ASN A 130 -15.71 13.89 -3.52
CA ASN A 130 -15.30 15.26 -3.88
C ASN A 130 -13.77 15.50 -3.81
N TYR A 131 -12.97 14.43 -3.83
CA TYR A 131 -11.53 14.55 -3.83
C TYR A 131 -11.02 14.99 -5.19
N THR A 132 -10.16 16.02 -5.21
CA THR A 132 -9.48 16.46 -6.42
C THR A 132 -8.20 15.66 -6.61
N VAL A 133 -8.11 14.96 -7.74
CA VAL A 133 -6.97 14.09 -8.08
C VAL A 133 -5.71 14.92 -8.30
N ARG A 134 -4.62 14.57 -7.62
CA ARG A 134 -3.35 15.32 -7.66
C ARG A 134 -2.39 14.83 -8.73
N ALA A 135 -2.56 13.61 -9.20
CA ALA A 135 -1.75 13.01 -10.26
C ALA A 135 -2.59 11.97 -10.98
N ASP A 136 -2.28 11.73 -12.25
CA ASP A 136 -2.93 10.65 -12.99
C ASP A 136 -2.78 9.34 -12.24
N CYS A 137 -3.88 8.62 -12.02
CA CYS A 137 -3.89 7.42 -11.20
C CYS A 137 -5.00 6.46 -11.57
N TYR A 138 -4.87 5.23 -11.08
CA TYR A 138 -5.85 4.16 -11.23
C TYR A 138 -6.43 3.85 -9.85
N ASN A 139 -7.74 3.97 -9.70
CA ASN A 139 -8.44 3.81 -8.42
C ASN A 139 -9.37 2.59 -8.43
N LEU A 140 -9.38 1.87 -7.32
CA LEU A 140 -10.19 0.68 -7.13
C LEU A 140 -10.67 0.65 -5.68
N LYS A 141 -11.88 0.17 -5.43
CA LYS A 141 -12.41 0.08 -4.07
C LYS A 141 -11.73 -1.02 -3.27
N ILE A 142 -11.50 -0.77 -1.98
CA ILE A 142 -10.89 -1.76 -1.07
C ILE A 142 -11.64 -3.09 -1.12
N LYS A 143 -12.98 -3.06 -1.15
CA LYS A 143 -13.80 -4.29 -1.19
C LYS A 143 -13.57 -5.15 -2.42
N GLN A 144 -12.94 -4.64 -3.46
CA GLN A 144 -12.63 -5.39 -4.68
C GLN A 144 -11.32 -6.17 -4.58
N LEU A 145 -10.51 -5.91 -3.56
CA LEU A 145 -9.25 -6.61 -3.35
C LEU A 145 -9.47 -8.03 -2.84
N TYR A 146 -8.50 -8.89 -3.09
CA TYR A 146 -8.45 -10.25 -2.52
C TYR A 146 -7.68 -10.21 -1.20
N VAL A 147 -8.31 -10.74 -0.18
CA VAL A 147 -7.72 -10.77 1.17
C VAL A 147 -7.02 -12.10 1.42
#